data_a38d288ebbba4fe78d2e52fb97c271db
#
_entry.id   a38d288ebbba4fe78d2e52fb97c271db
#
_cell.length_a   1.000
_cell.length_b   1.000
_cell.length_c   1.000
_cell.angle_alpha   90.00
_cell.angle_beta   90.00
_cell.angle_gamma   90.00
#
_symmetry.space_group_name_H-M   'P 1'
#
loop_
_entity.id
_entity.type
_entity.pdbx_description
1 polymer ?
#
loop_
_entity_poly.entity_id
_entity_poly.type
_entity_poly.pdbx_seq_one_letter_code
_entity_poly.pdbx_strand_id
1 'polypeptide(L)'
;WANLKHTWGDESNNQSSDGCSYDDEVEDTPNTIGNTDCDLEAESCGSLDNIQNYMDYSNCSNMFTEGQKTRMLAALNSDVGGRNNLWSEVNHNLVFIQEDYLPRIVYNSHSFSESYENDGSIDSSIEIELIDLAFETTGILTEGVDFTSYNLPAGTTISVEVIDATHAQIYMTGMVYNHLEANALDNIELHFTASPFAEVSYDEIFNPSKTNIG
;
A
#
# COMPACT_ATOMS: atom_id res chain seq x y z
N TRP A 1 7.42 -8.70 -20.30
CA TRP A 1 6.76 -8.09 -19.15
C TRP A 1 5.23 -8.24 -19.25
N ALA A 2 4.62 -9.18 -18.53
CA ALA A 2 3.18 -9.36 -18.47
C ALA A 2 2.46 -9.24 -19.84
N ASN A 3 3.04 -9.84 -20.88
CA ASN A 3 2.56 -9.82 -22.27
C ASN A 3 2.68 -8.47 -23.00
N LEU A 4 3.50 -7.54 -22.49
CA LEU A 4 3.86 -6.35 -23.24
C LEU A 4 4.99 -6.65 -24.24
N LYS A 5 4.90 -6.05 -25.42
CA LYS A 5 6.00 -5.94 -26.39
C LYS A 5 6.78 -4.64 -26.12
N HIS A 6 7.93 -4.50 -26.73
CA HIS A 6 8.60 -3.21 -26.80
C HIS A 6 7.78 -2.23 -27.64
N THR A 7 7.93 -0.95 -27.37
CA THR A 7 7.19 0.12 -28.08
C THR A 7 7.39 0.13 -29.61
N TRP A 8 8.48 -0.46 -30.08
CA TRP A 8 8.75 -0.66 -31.52
C TRP A 8 8.35 -2.04 -32.06
N GLY A 9 7.60 -2.84 -31.31
CA GLY A 9 7.26 -4.23 -31.64
C GLY A 9 8.39 -5.23 -31.39
N ASP A 10 8.05 -6.51 -31.25
CA ASP A 10 9.02 -7.53 -30.79
C ASP A 10 9.82 -8.21 -31.89
N GLU A 11 9.42 -8.12 -33.16
CA GLU A 11 10.01 -8.93 -34.21
C GLU A 11 11.27 -8.33 -34.82
N SER A 12 11.50 -7.06 -34.61
CA SER A 12 12.77 -6.43 -34.98
C SER A 12 13.49 -5.94 -33.72
N ASN A 13 14.51 -6.59 -33.31
CA ASN A 13 15.48 -6.00 -32.36
C ASN A 13 16.24 -4.82 -32.96
N ASN A 14 15.65 -4.13 -33.90
CA ASN A 14 16.31 -3.12 -34.70
C ASN A 14 15.70 -1.75 -34.45
N GLN A 15 16.45 -0.90 -33.80
CA GLN A 15 16.41 0.56 -33.93
C GLN A 15 16.74 0.95 -35.39
N SER A 16 15.94 0.50 -36.33
CA SER A 16 16.13 0.80 -37.74
C SER A 16 14.90 1.54 -38.27
N SER A 17 15.06 2.24 -39.40
CA SER A 17 13.96 2.94 -40.07
C SER A 17 12.76 2.08 -40.43
N ASP A 18 12.89 0.76 -40.39
CA ASP A 18 11.82 -0.20 -40.59
C ASP A 18 10.96 -0.41 -39.34
N GLY A 19 11.43 0.08 -38.16
CA GLY A 19 10.70 0.01 -36.89
C GLY A 19 9.32 0.62 -36.91
N CYS A 20 9.10 1.64 -37.78
CA CYS A 20 7.78 2.23 -37.96
C CYS A 20 6.75 1.32 -38.64
N SER A 21 7.14 0.16 -39.12
CA SER A 21 6.23 -0.86 -39.68
C SER A 21 5.74 -1.86 -38.65
N TYR A 22 6.26 -1.80 -37.44
CA TYR A 22 5.90 -2.67 -36.32
C TYR A 22 5.19 -1.87 -35.24
N ASP A 23 4.38 -2.55 -34.46
CA ASP A 23 3.54 -1.97 -33.41
C ASP A 23 3.51 -2.92 -32.21
N ASP A 24 3.49 -2.36 -31.03
CA ASP A 24 3.29 -3.14 -29.80
C ASP A 24 1.82 -3.55 -29.59
N GLU A 25 0.93 -3.11 -30.50
CA GLU A 25 -0.53 -3.35 -30.45
C GLU A 25 -1.22 -2.73 -29.23
N VAL A 26 -0.69 -1.62 -28.73
CA VAL A 26 -1.29 -0.82 -27.67
C VAL A 26 -1.62 0.57 -28.21
N GLU A 27 -2.90 0.90 -28.28
CA GLU A 27 -3.40 2.07 -29.00
C GLU A 27 -2.83 3.42 -28.52
N ASP A 28 -2.48 3.52 -27.24
CA ASP A 28 -1.99 4.74 -26.60
C ASP A 28 -0.45 4.81 -26.47
N THR A 29 0.27 3.89 -27.12
CA THR A 29 1.70 3.96 -27.35
C THR A 29 1.96 4.38 -28.81
N PRO A 30 2.64 5.50 -29.06
CA PRO A 30 2.99 5.88 -30.43
C PRO A 30 4.02 4.92 -31.02
N ASN A 31 3.91 4.63 -32.34
CA ASN A 31 4.93 3.88 -33.05
C ASN A 31 6.27 4.60 -32.96
N THR A 32 7.32 3.88 -32.68
CA THR A 32 8.68 4.40 -32.53
C THR A 32 9.70 3.39 -33.08
N ILE A 33 10.90 3.89 -33.36
CA ILE A 33 12.06 3.03 -33.69
C ILE A 33 12.83 2.58 -32.42
N GLY A 34 12.36 2.99 -31.21
CA GLY A 34 13.05 2.79 -29.94
C GLY A 34 14.16 3.80 -29.69
N ASN A 35 14.39 4.11 -28.42
CA ASN A 35 15.37 5.09 -27.98
C ASN A 35 16.27 4.52 -26.88
N THR A 36 17.54 4.94 -26.83
CA THR A 36 18.48 4.59 -25.77
C THR A 36 18.83 5.76 -24.87
N ASP A 37 18.63 6.97 -25.36
CA ASP A 37 18.93 8.20 -24.66
C ASP A 37 17.66 8.88 -24.15
N CYS A 38 17.81 9.73 -23.13
CA CYS A 38 16.70 10.51 -22.58
C CYS A 38 16.55 11.84 -23.35
N ASP A 39 16.01 11.77 -24.55
CA ASP A 39 15.63 12.95 -25.34
C ASP A 39 14.10 13.06 -25.38
N LEU A 40 13.54 13.93 -24.54
CA LEU A 40 12.08 14.13 -24.44
C LEU A 40 11.45 14.75 -25.68
N GLU A 41 12.26 15.25 -26.61
CA GLU A 41 11.81 15.83 -27.87
C GLU A 41 12.03 14.87 -29.05
N ALA A 42 12.43 13.62 -28.76
CA ALA A 42 12.64 12.62 -29.80
C ALA A 42 11.37 12.35 -30.60
N GLU A 43 11.48 12.37 -31.88
CA GLU A 43 10.39 12.09 -32.82
C GLU A 43 10.83 11.01 -33.80
N SER A 44 10.01 9.97 -33.91
CA SER A 44 10.12 8.98 -34.98
C SER A 44 8.75 8.61 -35.51
N CYS A 45 8.67 7.91 -36.62
CA CYS A 45 7.39 7.42 -37.17
C CYS A 45 6.30 8.48 -37.35
N GLY A 46 6.65 9.78 -37.34
CA GLY A 46 5.74 10.90 -37.53
C GLY A 46 5.03 11.38 -36.28
N SER A 47 5.49 10.98 -35.11
CA SER A 47 4.99 11.45 -33.81
C SER A 47 6.10 11.57 -32.78
N LEU A 48 5.83 12.28 -31.69
CA LEU A 48 6.69 12.31 -30.51
C LEU A 48 6.76 10.92 -29.88
N ASP A 49 7.96 10.45 -29.58
CA ASP A 49 8.20 9.14 -29.00
C ASP A 49 7.88 9.13 -27.51
N ASN A 50 7.32 8.02 -27.00
CA ASN A 50 7.07 7.84 -25.57
C ASN A 50 8.30 7.26 -24.88
N ILE A 51 9.41 8.02 -24.85
CA ILE A 51 10.71 7.57 -24.33
C ILE A 51 10.72 7.33 -22.82
N GLN A 52 9.77 7.87 -22.06
CA GLN A 52 9.63 7.60 -20.63
C GLN A 52 8.94 6.25 -20.34
N ASN A 53 8.53 5.53 -21.37
CA ASN A 53 7.92 4.24 -21.24
C ASN A 53 8.92 3.15 -20.85
N TYR A 54 8.58 2.30 -19.86
CA TYR A 54 9.42 1.16 -19.46
C TYR A 54 9.63 0.14 -20.58
N MET A 55 8.81 0.14 -21.63
CA MET A 55 8.97 -0.74 -22.80
C MET A 55 9.78 -0.10 -23.92
N ASP A 56 10.30 1.10 -23.73
CA ASP A 56 11.40 1.69 -24.46
C ASP A 56 12.73 1.40 -23.77
N TYR A 57 13.86 1.58 -24.41
CA TYR A 57 15.18 1.36 -23.81
C TYR A 57 15.87 2.63 -23.34
N SER A 58 15.14 3.72 -23.26
CA SER A 58 15.68 4.97 -22.75
C SER A 58 16.10 4.83 -21.27
N ASN A 59 17.07 5.65 -20.88
CA ASN A 59 17.58 5.66 -19.51
C ASN A 59 16.75 6.55 -18.54
N CYS A 60 15.61 7.08 -18.97
CA CYS A 60 14.69 7.88 -18.15
C CYS A 60 13.27 7.28 -18.06
N SER A 61 13.15 5.98 -18.23
CA SER A 61 11.85 5.28 -18.13
C SER A 61 11.25 5.39 -16.74
N ASN A 62 9.98 5.79 -16.65
CA ASN A 62 9.28 5.97 -15.38
C ASN A 62 7.77 5.71 -15.48
N MET A 63 7.23 5.25 -16.61
CA MET A 63 5.81 5.08 -16.80
C MET A 63 5.45 3.89 -17.70
N PHE A 64 4.21 3.45 -17.54
CA PHE A 64 3.44 2.67 -18.50
C PHE A 64 2.21 3.48 -18.93
N THR A 65 1.67 3.23 -20.11
CA THR A 65 0.40 3.81 -20.55
C THR A 65 -0.80 3.07 -19.93
N GLU A 66 -1.99 3.67 -19.99
CA GLU A 66 -3.22 2.99 -19.52
C GLU A 66 -3.57 1.76 -20.37
N GLY A 67 -3.30 1.78 -21.68
CA GLY A 67 -3.45 0.62 -22.55
C GLY A 67 -2.50 -0.52 -22.17
N GLN A 68 -1.24 -0.20 -21.88
CA GLN A 68 -0.27 -1.18 -21.38
C GLN A 68 -0.71 -1.76 -20.04
N LYS A 69 -1.17 -0.95 -19.10
CA LYS A 69 -1.73 -1.39 -17.81
C LYS A 69 -2.92 -2.34 -18.02
N THR A 70 -3.83 -2.01 -18.92
CA THR A 70 -4.97 -2.86 -19.24
C THR A 70 -4.50 -4.23 -19.77
N ARG A 71 -3.51 -4.23 -20.67
CA ARG A 71 -2.93 -5.47 -21.23
C ARG A 71 -2.21 -6.29 -20.17
N MET A 72 -1.45 -5.66 -19.26
CA MET A 72 -0.81 -6.33 -18.13
C MET A 72 -1.84 -6.99 -17.21
N LEU A 73 -2.91 -6.27 -16.86
CA LEU A 73 -3.98 -6.80 -16.01
C LEU A 73 -4.70 -7.98 -16.68
N ALA A 74 -4.99 -7.89 -17.98
CA ALA A 74 -5.58 -8.98 -18.75
C ALA A 74 -4.66 -10.22 -18.75
N ALA A 75 -3.36 -10.03 -18.93
CA ALA A 75 -2.38 -11.12 -18.89
C ALA A 75 -2.28 -11.78 -17.50
N LEU A 76 -2.28 -10.97 -16.43
CA LEU A 76 -2.24 -11.45 -15.06
C LEU A 76 -3.53 -12.17 -14.65
N ASN A 77 -4.68 -11.78 -15.19
CA ASN A 77 -5.98 -12.43 -14.95
C ASN A 77 -6.23 -13.65 -15.83
N SER A 78 -5.32 -13.95 -16.77
CA SER A 78 -5.46 -15.06 -17.70
C SER A 78 -5.15 -16.41 -17.05
N ASP A 79 -5.87 -17.44 -17.43
CA ASP A 79 -5.60 -18.83 -17.07
C ASP A 79 -4.38 -19.42 -17.82
N VAL A 80 -3.91 -18.74 -18.88
CA VAL A 80 -2.74 -19.15 -19.65
C VAL A 80 -1.48 -19.15 -18.76
N GLY A 81 -0.87 -20.30 -18.63
CA GLY A 81 0.30 -20.50 -17.76
C GLY A 81 -0.01 -20.35 -16.26
N GLY A 82 -1.27 -20.40 -15.87
CA GLY A 82 -1.71 -20.29 -14.47
C GLY A 82 -1.48 -18.91 -13.85
N ARG A 83 -1.40 -17.84 -14.65
CA ARG A 83 -1.10 -16.49 -14.15
C ARG A 83 -2.16 -15.97 -13.19
N ASN A 84 -3.44 -16.29 -13.44
CA ASN A 84 -4.55 -15.95 -12.54
C ASN A 84 -4.45 -16.62 -11.16
N ASN A 85 -3.54 -17.57 -10.98
CA ASN A 85 -3.28 -18.20 -9.69
C ASN A 85 -2.32 -17.38 -8.81
N LEU A 86 -1.61 -16.38 -9.35
CA LEU A 86 -0.57 -15.64 -8.62
C LEU A 86 -1.10 -14.96 -7.34
N TRP A 87 -2.34 -14.52 -7.35
CA TRP A 87 -3.01 -13.90 -6.19
C TRP A 87 -4.18 -14.73 -5.65
N SER A 88 -4.29 -16.00 -6.05
CA SER A 88 -5.31 -16.88 -5.49
C SER A 88 -4.98 -17.20 -4.03
N GLU A 89 -6.02 -17.37 -3.21
CA GLU A 89 -5.89 -17.79 -1.83
C GLU A 89 -5.09 -19.10 -1.71
N VAL A 90 -5.29 -20.02 -2.65
CA VAL A 90 -4.54 -21.28 -2.69
C VAL A 90 -3.05 -21.03 -2.90
N ASN A 91 -2.67 -20.11 -3.80
CA ASN A 91 -1.27 -19.81 -4.04
C ASN A 91 -0.65 -19.02 -2.88
N HIS A 92 -1.38 -18.08 -2.29
CA HIS A 92 -0.96 -17.39 -1.08
C HIS A 92 -0.66 -18.39 0.03
N ASN A 93 -1.54 -19.38 0.21
CA ASN A 93 -1.35 -20.45 1.18
C ASN A 93 -0.11 -21.32 0.88
N LEU A 94 0.15 -21.63 -0.40
CA LEU A 94 1.28 -22.46 -0.81
C LEU A 94 2.64 -21.75 -0.69
N VAL A 95 2.69 -20.44 -0.90
CA VAL A 95 3.94 -19.66 -0.83
C VAL A 95 4.16 -19.00 0.54
N PHE A 96 3.35 -19.38 1.53
CA PHE A 96 3.43 -18.87 2.89
C PHE A 96 3.30 -17.34 3.01
N ILE A 97 2.67 -16.69 2.05
CA ILE A 97 2.15 -15.33 2.22
C ILE A 97 0.78 -15.46 2.92
N GLN A 98 0.75 -16.19 4.02
CA GLN A 98 -0.44 -16.27 4.87
C GLN A 98 -0.28 -15.24 5.96
N GLU A 99 -0.99 -14.14 5.82
CA GLU A 99 -1.23 -13.22 6.92
C GLU A 99 -1.79 -13.98 8.15
N ASP A 100 -2.48 -15.12 7.91
CA ASP A 100 -3.09 -15.95 8.95
C ASP A 100 -2.11 -16.76 9.82
N TYR A 101 -0.84 -16.91 9.41
CA TYR A 101 0.17 -17.66 10.17
C TYR A 101 1.21 -16.79 10.87
N LEU A 102 1.19 -15.48 10.66
CA LEU A 102 2.08 -14.59 11.41
C LEU A 102 1.35 -14.06 12.65
N PRO A 103 2.04 -13.97 13.77
CA PRO A 103 1.55 -13.21 14.91
C PRO A 103 1.13 -11.82 14.46
N ARG A 104 -0.12 -11.43 14.69
CA ARG A 104 -0.64 -10.18 14.14
C ARG A 104 -1.57 -9.44 15.05
N ILE A 105 -1.67 -8.14 14.78
CA ILE A 105 -2.62 -7.25 15.43
C ILE A 105 -3.79 -6.99 14.46
N VAL A 106 -5.00 -7.25 14.92
CA VAL A 106 -6.25 -6.98 14.20
C VAL A 106 -6.96 -5.80 14.88
N TYR A 107 -7.40 -4.84 14.09
CA TYR A 107 -8.10 -3.64 14.57
C TYR A 107 -9.55 -3.67 14.06
N ASN A 108 -10.52 -3.49 14.94
CA ASN A 108 -11.94 -3.52 14.56
C ASN A 108 -12.43 -2.25 13.85
N SER A 109 -11.69 -1.16 13.95
CA SER A 109 -12.03 0.13 13.33
C SER A 109 -10.79 0.85 12.78
N HIS A 110 -11.04 1.84 11.92
CA HIS A 110 -10.03 2.72 11.33
C HIS A 110 -10.26 4.19 11.69
N SER A 111 -11.19 4.48 12.59
CA SER A 111 -11.54 5.86 12.93
C SER A 111 -12.01 5.99 14.37
N PHE A 112 -11.79 7.17 14.90
CA PHE A 112 -12.45 7.69 16.08
C PHE A 112 -13.64 8.56 15.68
N SER A 113 -14.62 8.65 16.53
CA SER A 113 -15.79 9.51 16.34
C SER A 113 -15.96 10.45 17.51
N GLU A 114 -16.27 11.70 17.19
CA GLU A 114 -16.64 12.68 18.19
C GLU A 114 -17.93 12.24 18.92
N SER A 115 -18.01 12.61 20.18
CA SER A 115 -19.19 12.44 21.01
C SER A 115 -20.42 13.11 20.41
N TYR A 116 -21.59 12.56 20.68
CA TYR A 116 -22.88 13.15 20.30
C TYR A 116 -23.08 14.58 20.84
N GLU A 117 -22.40 14.95 21.91
CA GLU A 117 -22.45 16.29 22.49
C GLU A 117 -21.81 17.35 21.56
N ASN A 118 -21.04 16.94 20.57
CA ASN A 118 -20.36 17.82 19.61
C ASN A 118 -19.56 18.92 20.30
N ASP A 119 -18.78 18.54 21.29
CA ASP A 119 -17.96 19.41 22.12
C ASP A 119 -16.44 19.19 21.94
N GLY A 120 -16.07 18.38 20.96
CA GLY A 120 -14.68 18.00 20.68
C GLY A 120 -14.19 16.80 21.50
N SER A 121 -15.02 16.22 22.37
CA SER A 121 -14.68 14.98 23.07
C SER A 121 -14.87 13.77 22.14
N ILE A 122 -14.03 12.75 22.32
CA ILE A 122 -14.09 11.50 21.58
C ILE A 122 -14.59 10.41 22.53
N ASP A 123 -15.67 9.73 22.17
CA ASP A 123 -16.29 8.69 22.99
C ASP A 123 -16.22 7.28 22.36
N SER A 124 -15.64 7.18 21.17
CA SER A 124 -15.38 5.91 20.50
C SER A 124 -13.99 5.34 20.85
N SER A 125 -13.83 4.03 20.70
CA SER A 125 -12.57 3.34 20.88
C SER A 125 -12.31 2.42 19.70
N ILE A 126 -11.03 2.07 19.50
CA ILE A 126 -10.61 1.05 18.56
C ILE A 126 -10.21 -0.19 19.37
N GLU A 127 -10.87 -1.30 19.11
CA GLU A 127 -10.52 -2.57 19.73
C GLU A 127 -9.39 -3.25 18.97
N ILE A 128 -8.51 -3.90 19.72
CA ILE A 128 -7.41 -4.72 19.22
C ILE A 128 -7.67 -6.17 19.64
N GLU A 129 -7.51 -7.08 18.68
CA GLU A 129 -7.41 -8.51 18.88
C GLU A 129 -6.04 -8.99 18.40
N LEU A 130 -5.36 -9.79 19.24
CA LEU A 130 -4.10 -10.43 18.90
C LEU A 130 -4.36 -11.87 18.42
N ILE A 131 -3.78 -12.22 17.28
CA ILE A 131 -3.83 -13.57 16.72
C ILE A 131 -2.41 -14.15 16.75
N ASP A 132 -2.25 -15.33 17.36
CA ASP A 132 -0.97 -16.02 17.56
C ASP A 132 0.09 -15.14 18.27
N LEU A 133 -0.37 -14.21 19.10
CA LEU A 133 0.39 -13.24 19.84
C LEU A 133 -0.30 -12.98 21.17
N ALA A 134 0.44 -12.58 22.19
CA ALA A 134 -0.12 -12.23 23.49
C ALA A 134 0.55 -10.99 24.10
N PHE A 135 -0.23 -10.22 24.84
CA PHE A 135 0.32 -9.17 25.70
C PHE A 135 1.00 -9.79 26.94
N GLU A 136 2.13 -9.22 27.36
CA GLU A 136 2.83 -9.68 28.57
C GLU A 136 2.06 -9.35 29.86
N THR A 137 1.38 -8.21 29.88
CA THR A 137 0.70 -7.71 31.09
C THR A 137 -0.61 -7.03 30.70
N THR A 138 -1.55 -6.97 31.65
CA THR A 138 -2.79 -6.17 31.52
C THR A 138 -2.60 -4.76 32.08
N GLY A 139 -3.45 -3.83 31.66
CA GLY A 139 -3.46 -2.44 32.09
C GLY A 139 -3.02 -1.47 31.02
N ILE A 140 -2.68 -0.25 31.40
CA ILE A 140 -2.37 0.83 30.47
C ILE A 140 -0.92 0.74 30.02
N LEU A 141 -0.73 0.70 28.69
CA LEU A 141 0.59 0.73 28.05
C LEU A 141 1.22 2.13 28.14
N THR A 142 2.53 2.18 28.12
CA THR A 142 3.31 3.42 28.25
C THR A 142 3.71 3.95 26.89
N GLU A 143 3.23 5.14 26.54
CA GLU A 143 3.68 5.83 25.32
C GLU A 143 5.18 6.14 25.38
N GLY A 144 5.85 5.96 24.25
CA GLY A 144 7.31 6.09 24.13
C GLY A 144 8.10 4.85 24.56
N VAL A 145 7.44 3.83 25.16
CA VAL A 145 8.03 2.53 25.53
C VAL A 145 7.33 1.41 24.76
N ASP A 146 6.04 1.26 24.92
CA ASP A 146 5.23 0.18 24.37
C ASP A 146 4.66 0.54 23.01
N PHE A 147 4.36 1.81 22.79
CA PHE A 147 3.88 2.35 21.53
C PHE A 147 4.28 3.82 21.36
N THR A 148 4.14 4.33 20.15
CA THR A 148 4.24 5.77 19.82
C THR A 148 3.06 6.18 18.95
N SER A 149 2.56 7.40 19.15
CA SER A 149 1.50 7.99 18.34
C SER A 149 1.97 9.24 17.60
N TYR A 150 1.42 9.49 16.42
CA TYR A 150 1.76 10.64 15.60
C TYR A 150 0.51 11.30 15.02
N ASN A 151 0.65 12.57 14.68
CA ASN A 151 -0.37 13.38 14.00
C ASN A 151 -1.68 13.54 14.81
N LEU A 152 -1.62 13.48 16.13
CA LEU A 152 -2.80 13.64 16.96
C LEU A 152 -3.39 15.06 16.85
N PRO A 153 -4.72 15.20 16.90
CA PRO A 153 -5.37 16.50 17.03
C PRO A 153 -4.87 17.24 18.26
N ALA A 154 -4.69 18.54 18.14
CA ALA A 154 -4.25 19.37 19.26
C ALA A 154 -5.27 19.28 20.42
N GLY A 155 -4.78 18.98 21.60
CA GLY A 155 -5.58 18.80 22.82
C GLY A 155 -5.95 17.37 23.14
N THR A 156 -5.50 16.39 22.33
CA THR A 156 -5.76 14.97 22.58
C THR A 156 -4.49 14.18 22.85
N THR A 157 -4.68 13.00 23.44
CA THR A 157 -3.67 11.97 23.65
C THR A 157 -4.26 10.59 23.40
N ILE A 158 -3.41 9.62 23.02
CA ILE A 158 -3.80 8.22 22.91
C ILE A 158 -3.50 7.50 24.24
N SER A 159 -4.41 6.60 24.61
CA SER A 159 -4.23 5.64 25.67
C SER A 159 -4.58 4.26 25.16
N VAL A 160 -3.73 3.27 25.46
CA VAL A 160 -3.98 1.86 25.09
C VAL A 160 -4.12 1.07 26.37
N GLU A 161 -5.26 0.45 26.59
CA GLU A 161 -5.57 -0.38 27.75
C GLU A 161 -5.65 -1.85 27.35
N VAL A 162 -4.76 -2.68 27.87
CA VAL A 162 -4.77 -4.13 27.69
C VAL A 162 -5.80 -4.74 28.65
N ILE A 163 -6.82 -5.37 28.08
CA ILE A 163 -7.94 -5.98 28.82
C ILE A 163 -7.57 -7.39 29.30
N ASP A 164 -7.00 -8.18 28.37
CA ASP A 164 -6.53 -9.54 28.64
C ASP A 164 -5.35 -9.89 27.75
N ALA A 165 -4.93 -11.15 27.74
CA ALA A 165 -3.74 -11.58 26.98
C ALA A 165 -3.85 -11.34 25.45
N THR A 166 -5.05 -11.20 24.92
CA THR A 166 -5.28 -11.10 23.48
C THR A 166 -6.10 -9.87 23.07
N HIS A 167 -6.60 -9.10 24.02
CA HIS A 167 -7.46 -7.94 23.71
C HIS A 167 -6.96 -6.66 24.38
N ALA A 168 -7.03 -5.58 23.63
CA ALA A 168 -6.80 -4.23 24.12
C ALA A 168 -7.76 -3.23 23.47
N GLN A 169 -7.87 -2.06 24.08
CA GLN A 169 -8.64 -0.94 23.52
C GLN A 169 -7.77 0.31 23.44
N ILE A 170 -7.90 1.02 22.32
CA ILE A 170 -7.27 2.31 22.09
C ILE A 170 -8.34 3.37 22.30
N TYR A 171 -8.05 4.31 23.17
CA TYR A 171 -8.88 5.48 23.43
C TYR A 171 -8.15 6.74 23.00
N MET A 172 -8.89 7.69 22.45
CA MET A 172 -8.44 9.07 22.35
C MET A 172 -9.05 9.86 23.50
N THR A 173 -8.21 10.48 24.29
CA THR A 173 -8.62 11.29 25.46
C THR A 173 -8.27 12.75 25.27
N GLY A 174 -8.98 13.65 25.93
CA GLY A 174 -8.86 15.08 25.74
C GLY A 174 -9.99 15.65 24.89
N MET A 175 -9.80 16.86 24.39
CA MET A 175 -10.80 17.56 23.55
C MET A 175 -10.11 18.11 22.30
N VAL A 176 -10.69 17.84 21.14
CA VAL A 176 -10.25 18.41 19.88
C VAL A 176 -10.71 19.87 19.81
N TYR A 177 -9.77 20.81 19.76
CA TYR A 177 -10.11 22.25 19.73
C TYR A 177 -10.79 22.70 18.43
N ASN A 178 -10.46 22.05 17.31
CA ASN A 178 -11.04 22.34 16.01
C ASN A 178 -11.74 21.09 15.49
N HIS A 179 -12.98 20.89 15.89
CA HIS A 179 -13.77 19.69 15.63
C HIS A 179 -14.85 19.86 14.57
N LEU A 180 -14.67 20.81 13.64
CA LEU A 180 -15.53 20.90 12.46
C LEU A 180 -15.18 19.80 11.46
N GLU A 181 -16.16 19.31 10.70
CA GLU A 181 -15.97 18.29 9.66
C GLU A 181 -14.80 18.63 8.69
N ALA A 182 -14.62 19.92 8.38
CA ALA A 182 -13.50 20.39 7.55
C ALA A 182 -12.11 20.21 8.21
N ASN A 183 -12.05 19.88 9.49
CA ASN A 183 -10.81 19.63 10.25
C ASN A 183 -10.62 18.14 10.61
N ALA A 184 -11.47 17.27 10.08
CA ALA A 184 -11.29 15.83 10.25
C ALA A 184 -9.90 15.41 9.75
N LEU A 185 -9.22 14.58 10.53
CA LEU A 185 -7.93 14.01 10.18
C LEU A 185 -8.13 12.58 9.70
N ASP A 186 -7.29 12.15 8.79
CA ASP A 186 -7.25 10.77 8.25
C ASP A 186 -5.84 10.19 8.28
N ASN A 187 -4.93 10.81 9.03
CA ASN A 187 -3.52 10.52 9.02
C ASN A 187 -2.92 10.28 10.42
N ILE A 188 -3.74 10.03 11.43
CA ILE A 188 -3.26 9.61 12.76
C ILE A 188 -2.58 8.25 12.63
N GLU A 189 -1.47 8.08 13.33
CA GLU A 189 -0.70 6.85 13.31
C GLU A 189 -0.44 6.35 14.74
N LEU A 190 -0.46 5.03 14.90
CA LEU A 190 -0.09 4.31 16.12
C LEU A 190 0.90 3.20 15.75
N HIS A 191 2.05 3.18 16.39
CA HIS A 191 3.09 2.19 16.16
C HIS A 191 3.43 1.49 17.48
N PHE A 192 3.19 0.19 17.55
CA PHE A 192 3.63 -0.63 18.68
C PHE A 192 5.13 -0.94 18.56
N THR A 193 5.79 -1.09 19.69
CA THR A 193 7.12 -1.72 19.80
C THR A 193 6.96 -3.22 20.06
N ALA A 194 8.05 -3.96 20.25
CA ALA A 194 7.98 -5.35 20.73
C ALA A 194 7.68 -5.44 22.24
N SER A 195 7.88 -4.35 22.98
CA SER A 195 7.82 -4.34 24.46
C SER A 195 6.52 -4.87 25.06
N PRO A 196 5.32 -4.57 24.53
CA PRO A 196 4.09 -5.03 25.16
C PRO A 196 3.76 -6.50 24.90
N PHE A 197 4.51 -7.18 24.01
CA PHE A 197 4.19 -8.53 23.55
C PHE A 197 5.11 -9.59 24.14
N ALA A 198 4.54 -10.75 24.49
CA ALA A 198 5.27 -11.87 25.03
C ALA A 198 6.06 -12.62 23.94
N GLU A 199 7.33 -12.89 24.20
CA GLU A 199 8.21 -13.84 23.47
C GLU A 199 8.24 -13.68 21.93
N VAL A 200 8.13 -12.43 21.42
CA VAL A 200 8.15 -12.17 19.97
C VAL A 200 9.13 -11.03 19.67
N SER A 201 9.80 -11.09 18.52
CA SER A 201 10.55 -9.96 17.99
C SER A 201 9.66 -9.08 17.11
N TYR A 202 9.96 -7.77 17.04
CA TYR A 202 9.18 -6.81 16.27
C TYR A 202 9.00 -7.23 14.79
N ASP A 203 10.03 -7.80 14.18
CA ASP A 203 10.05 -8.22 12.78
C ASP A 203 9.14 -9.43 12.49
N GLU A 204 8.68 -10.11 13.54
CA GLU A 204 7.79 -11.27 13.44
C GLU A 204 6.31 -10.88 13.57
N ILE A 205 6.00 -9.64 13.95
CA ILE A 205 4.63 -9.16 14.11
C ILE A 205 4.13 -8.57 12.81
N PHE A 206 3.03 -9.10 12.30
CA PHE A 206 2.32 -8.50 11.17
C PHE A 206 1.39 -7.37 11.65
N ASN A 207 1.38 -6.24 10.96
CA ASN A 207 0.61 -5.04 11.30
C ASN A 207 0.89 -4.44 12.70
N PRO A 208 2.16 -4.29 13.13
CA PRO A 208 2.46 -3.66 14.41
C PRO A 208 2.11 -2.16 14.43
N SER A 209 1.76 -1.61 13.29
CA SER A 209 1.42 -0.21 13.11
C SER A 209 0.03 -0.06 12.51
N LYS A 210 -0.72 0.90 13.01
CA LYS A 210 -1.99 1.36 12.46
C LYS A 210 -1.82 2.76 11.93
N THR A 211 -2.01 2.94 10.64
CA THR A 211 -1.92 4.23 9.94
C THR A 211 -3.27 4.62 9.33
N ASN A 212 -3.39 5.88 8.92
CA ASN A 212 -4.61 6.42 8.33
C ASN A 212 -5.84 6.23 9.24
N ILE A 213 -5.68 6.53 10.53
CA ILE A 213 -6.80 6.59 11.47
C ILE A 213 -7.46 7.97 11.31
N GLY A 214 -8.76 7.95 11.05
CA GLY A 214 -9.59 9.14 10.89
C GLY A 214 -10.47 9.46 12.10
#